data_b4a713aa015d4e70e682dbd9124ee2fe
#
_entry.id   b4a713aa015d4e70e682dbd9124ee2fe
#
_cell.length_a   1.000
_cell.length_b   1.000
_cell.length_c   1.000
_cell.angle_alpha   90.00
_cell.angle_beta   90.00
_cell.angle_gamma   90.00
#
_symmetry.space_group_name_H-M   'P 1'
#
loop_
_entity.id
_entity.type
_entity.pdbx_description
1 polymer ?
#
loop_
_entity_poly.entity_id
_entity_poly.type
_entity_poly.pdbx_seq_one_letter_code
_entity_poly.pdbx_strand_id
1 'polypeptide(L)'
;MLTPQDRELLDRKGISEEQFNRQLADLKHGFPFLELEAAASVDNGGIYVPSETERNLYLAAWERYLNEGDHAVVKFVPASGAASRMFKDLFAFLDGTSDTPTDAFTQTFFEDLPHAPFLGALDAALVKLHGKDSAALVAEGEYKKVVAGLLLPEGLNYGRLPKGLLQFHRYADGGRTPFEEHLVEGVKYACADRHVRLHFTVSPEHRALFEALAEKCAPRFVQNEGVQLDITFSEQKPSTDTVAANPDGTPFRNADGSLLFRPGGHGALIENLNDLDADVVFVKTVDNVCPDRLKADTVTYKQVLAGLLVSLQARAFAYLEELEAGDVSEERLHEMLQFVEKDLHCHSDAAEALEGLELLDYLYCRLNRPMRVCGMVRNVGEPGGGPFLAYNPDGSVSLQILESSQIDMNDPSKKALFEQGTHFNPVDLVCGLRDFNGEKFHLPDFVDPATGFISHKSKDGKELLALELPGLWNGAMSDWNTVFVEVPLSTFNPVKTVNDLFRPQHQA
;
A
#
# COMPACT_ATOMS: atom_id res chain seq x y z
N MET A 1 -6.82 31.66 -16.70
CA MET A 1 -8.12 31.29 -17.31
C MET A 1 -7.94 30.03 -18.13
N LEU A 2 -8.85 29.06 -18.00
CA LEU A 2 -8.86 27.85 -18.82
C LEU A 2 -9.24 28.17 -20.26
N THR A 3 -8.50 27.64 -21.21
CA THR A 3 -8.81 27.71 -22.65
C THR A 3 -9.90 26.68 -23.00
N PRO A 4 -10.53 26.74 -24.19
CA PRO A 4 -11.44 25.68 -24.64
C PRO A 4 -10.76 24.30 -24.69
N GLN A 5 -9.47 24.23 -25.13
CA GLN A 5 -8.70 22.99 -25.15
C GLN A 5 -8.42 22.44 -23.74
N ASP A 6 -8.21 23.33 -22.75
CA ASP A 6 -8.05 22.89 -21.36
C ASP A 6 -9.33 22.24 -20.85
N ARG A 7 -10.51 22.82 -21.11
CA ARG A 7 -11.81 22.25 -20.73
C ARG A 7 -12.03 20.88 -21.38
N GLU A 8 -11.74 20.76 -22.67
CA GLU A 8 -11.82 19.47 -23.36
C GLU A 8 -10.88 18.41 -22.75
N LEU A 9 -9.69 18.80 -22.30
CA LEU A 9 -8.76 17.89 -21.62
C LEU A 9 -9.31 17.48 -20.23
N LEU A 10 -9.87 18.41 -19.48
CA LEU A 10 -10.51 18.12 -18.20
C LEU A 10 -11.69 17.14 -18.38
N ASP A 11 -12.58 17.41 -19.34
CA ASP A 11 -13.72 16.54 -19.64
C ASP A 11 -13.27 15.12 -20.01
N ARG A 12 -12.25 14.98 -20.86
CA ARG A 12 -11.69 13.66 -21.21
C ARG A 12 -11.13 12.89 -20.01
N LYS A 13 -10.60 13.62 -19.03
CA LYS A 13 -10.08 12.99 -17.80
C LYS A 13 -11.15 12.75 -16.74
N GLY A 14 -12.33 13.34 -16.88
CA GLY A 14 -13.37 13.32 -15.86
C GLY A 14 -13.05 14.23 -14.66
N ILE A 15 -12.27 15.30 -14.87
CA ILE A 15 -11.88 16.28 -13.83
C ILE A 15 -12.77 17.52 -13.99
N SER A 16 -13.48 17.89 -12.93
CA SER A 16 -14.30 19.12 -12.95
C SER A 16 -13.42 20.38 -12.85
N GLU A 17 -13.97 21.53 -13.36
CA GLU A 17 -13.28 22.82 -13.16
C GLU A 17 -13.13 23.17 -11.67
N GLU A 18 -14.05 22.75 -10.82
CA GLU A 18 -13.97 22.93 -9.38
C GLU A 18 -12.79 22.14 -8.78
N GLN A 19 -12.66 20.87 -9.14
CA GLN A 19 -11.54 20.01 -8.73
C GLN A 19 -10.19 20.59 -9.20
N PHE A 20 -10.12 21.03 -10.45
CA PHE A 20 -8.92 21.68 -11.01
C PHE A 20 -8.53 22.93 -10.21
N ASN A 21 -9.50 23.81 -9.93
CA ASN A 21 -9.26 25.06 -9.18
C ASN A 21 -8.85 24.79 -7.74
N ARG A 22 -9.43 23.77 -7.10
CA ARG A 22 -9.04 23.33 -5.76
C ARG A 22 -7.60 22.84 -5.75
N GLN A 23 -7.22 21.96 -6.68
CA GLN A 23 -5.84 21.47 -6.80
C GLN A 23 -4.83 22.62 -7.00
N LEU A 24 -5.16 23.66 -7.78
CA LEU A 24 -4.29 24.84 -7.92
C LEU A 24 -4.21 25.66 -6.64
N ALA A 25 -5.31 25.76 -5.88
CA ALA A 25 -5.32 26.42 -4.60
C ALA A 25 -4.42 25.67 -3.60
N ASP A 26 -4.51 24.34 -3.55
CA ASP A 26 -3.70 23.49 -2.70
C ASP A 26 -2.21 23.62 -3.05
N LEU A 27 -1.86 23.59 -4.36
CA LEU A 27 -0.48 23.80 -4.83
C LEU A 27 0.08 25.18 -4.46
N LYS A 28 -0.77 26.18 -4.34
CA LYS A 28 -0.39 27.55 -3.99
C LYS A 28 -0.25 27.78 -2.49
N HIS A 29 -1.14 27.18 -1.69
CA HIS A 29 -1.22 27.46 -0.25
C HIS A 29 -0.52 26.38 0.59
N GLY A 30 -0.30 25.19 0.02
CA GLY A 30 0.20 24.01 0.74
C GLY A 30 -0.89 23.37 1.60
N PHE A 31 -0.47 22.35 2.34
CA PHE A 31 -1.30 21.62 3.29
C PHE A 31 -0.87 21.94 4.73
N PRO A 32 -1.78 21.96 5.70
CA PRO A 32 -1.42 22.07 7.10
C PRO A 32 -0.65 20.84 7.55
N PHE A 33 0.25 21.02 8.52
CA PHE A 33 0.79 19.87 9.23
C PHE A 33 -0.25 19.31 10.21
N LEU A 34 -0.20 18.01 10.42
CA LEU A 34 -1.08 17.33 11.38
C LEU A 34 -0.59 17.56 12.82
N GLU A 35 -1.55 17.74 13.72
CA GLU A 35 -1.27 17.83 15.15
C GLU A 35 -1.23 16.41 15.74
N LEU A 36 -0.17 16.16 16.53
CA LEU A 36 0.08 14.87 17.14
C LEU A 36 -0.16 14.94 18.64
N GLU A 37 -0.82 13.93 19.18
CA GLU A 37 -0.84 13.67 20.61
C GLU A 37 0.40 12.86 21.02
N ALA A 38 0.67 11.75 20.34
CA ALA A 38 1.79 10.86 20.61
C ALA A 38 2.15 9.97 19.40
N ALA A 39 3.36 9.42 19.38
CA ALA A 39 3.63 8.22 18.60
C ALA A 39 2.88 7.03 19.22
N ALA A 40 2.14 6.26 18.40
CA ALA A 40 1.49 5.05 18.89
C ALA A 40 2.53 3.98 19.22
N SER A 41 2.41 3.37 20.37
CA SER A 41 3.33 2.36 20.88
C SER A 41 2.58 1.28 21.67
N VAL A 42 3.28 0.19 21.99
CA VAL A 42 2.75 -0.83 22.91
C VAL A 42 2.55 -0.26 24.31
N ASP A 43 3.45 0.62 24.77
CA ASP A 43 3.46 1.16 26.11
C ASP A 43 2.27 2.10 26.40
N ASN A 44 1.80 2.84 25.39
CA ASN A 44 0.63 3.72 25.52
C ASN A 44 -0.68 3.08 25.02
N GLY A 45 -0.64 1.79 24.68
CA GLY A 45 -1.80 1.04 24.20
C GLY A 45 -2.16 1.29 22.74
N GLY A 46 -1.54 2.26 22.04
CA GLY A 46 -1.83 2.56 20.63
C GLY A 46 -1.43 1.44 19.66
N ILE A 47 -0.65 0.45 20.12
CA ILE A 47 -0.34 -0.77 19.36
C ILE A 47 -0.66 -1.99 20.23
N TYR A 48 -1.60 -2.78 19.77
CA TYR A 48 -2.03 -3.99 20.45
C TYR A 48 -1.09 -5.17 20.19
N VAL A 49 -0.73 -5.92 21.22
CA VAL A 49 0.07 -7.15 21.13
C VAL A 49 -0.78 -8.31 21.61
N PRO A 50 -1.42 -9.08 20.72
CA PRO A 50 -2.27 -10.18 21.13
C PRO A 50 -1.45 -11.31 21.78
N SER A 51 -1.90 -11.79 22.93
CA SER A 51 -1.37 -13.01 23.58
C SER A 51 -1.57 -14.23 22.67
N GLU A 52 -0.91 -15.34 22.99
CA GLU A 52 -1.09 -16.58 22.24
C GLU A 52 -2.55 -17.06 22.25
N THR A 53 -3.24 -16.93 23.39
CA THR A 53 -4.65 -17.29 23.49
C THR A 53 -5.53 -16.42 22.61
N GLU A 54 -5.30 -15.11 22.58
CA GLU A 54 -6.05 -14.18 21.73
C GLU A 54 -5.74 -14.41 20.24
N ARG A 55 -4.48 -14.67 19.87
CA ARG A 55 -4.16 -15.05 18.49
C ARG A 55 -4.95 -16.28 18.05
N ASN A 56 -5.04 -17.30 18.89
CA ASN A 56 -5.81 -18.51 18.58
C ASN A 56 -7.32 -18.22 18.45
N LEU A 57 -7.87 -17.31 19.27
CA LEU A 57 -9.25 -16.86 19.13
C LEU A 57 -9.49 -16.14 17.80
N TYR A 58 -8.58 -15.25 17.39
CA TYR A 58 -8.71 -14.55 16.11
C TYR A 58 -8.51 -15.48 14.91
N LEU A 59 -7.60 -16.43 14.97
CA LEU A 59 -7.47 -17.47 13.94
C LEU A 59 -8.77 -18.27 13.79
N ALA A 60 -9.38 -18.67 14.91
CA ALA A 60 -10.65 -19.38 14.88
C ALA A 60 -11.82 -18.50 14.40
N ALA A 61 -11.81 -17.20 14.73
CA ALA A 61 -12.81 -16.25 14.24
C ALA A 61 -12.71 -16.08 12.72
N TRP A 62 -11.49 -15.96 12.18
CA TRP A 62 -11.27 -15.87 10.73
C TRP A 62 -11.68 -17.15 10.01
N GLU A 63 -11.28 -18.32 10.53
CA GLU A 63 -11.69 -19.62 9.96
C GLU A 63 -13.21 -19.77 9.95
N ARG A 64 -13.89 -19.37 11.02
CA ARG A 64 -15.35 -19.37 11.09
C ARG A 64 -15.95 -18.43 10.04
N TYR A 65 -15.46 -17.21 9.94
CA TYR A 65 -15.92 -16.21 8.97
C TYR A 65 -15.81 -16.73 7.52
N LEU A 66 -14.73 -17.43 7.19
CA LEU A 66 -14.54 -18.01 5.85
C LEU A 66 -15.49 -19.18 5.55
N ASN A 67 -15.99 -19.87 6.59
CA ASN A 67 -16.84 -21.06 6.46
C ASN A 67 -18.33 -20.75 6.70
N GLU A 68 -18.67 -19.63 7.32
CA GLU A 68 -20.03 -19.21 7.66
C GLU A 68 -20.42 -18.01 6.78
N GLY A 69 -21.20 -18.25 5.74
CA GLY A 69 -21.71 -17.19 4.88
C GLY A 69 -21.01 -17.10 3.51
N ASP A 70 -21.59 -16.30 2.65
CA ASP A 70 -21.08 -16.02 1.30
C ASP A 70 -20.31 -14.69 1.33
N HIS A 71 -19.11 -14.73 1.91
CA HIS A 71 -18.28 -13.54 2.08
C HIS A 71 -17.33 -13.33 0.88
N ALA A 72 -17.35 -12.12 0.35
CA ALA A 72 -16.42 -11.70 -0.68
C ALA A 72 -15.10 -11.21 -0.06
N VAL A 73 -14.10 -12.09 -0.03
CA VAL A 73 -12.76 -11.77 0.43
C VAL A 73 -11.86 -11.51 -0.76
N VAL A 74 -11.20 -10.34 -0.80
CA VAL A 74 -10.33 -9.92 -1.91
C VAL A 74 -8.95 -9.56 -1.39
N LYS A 75 -7.90 -9.92 -2.13
CA LYS A 75 -6.55 -9.41 -1.92
C LYS A 75 -6.26 -8.32 -2.93
N PHE A 76 -6.07 -7.09 -2.45
CA PHE A 76 -5.78 -5.89 -3.25
C PHE A 76 -4.29 -5.58 -3.21
N VAL A 77 -3.65 -5.55 -4.38
CA VAL A 77 -2.20 -5.34 -4.52
C VAL A 77 -1.90 -4.19 -5.47
N PRO A 78 -1.50 -3.02 -4.98
CA PRO A 78 -0.93 -1.97 -5.81
C PRO A 78 0.35 -2.47 -6.51
N ALA A 79 0.33 -2.60 -7.85
CA ALA A 79 1.40 -3.22 -8.63
C ALA A 79 1.93 -2.35 -9.79
N SER A 80 1.49 -1.09 -9.91
CA SER A 80 1.93 -0.17 -10.98
C SER A 80 3.35 0.38 -10.79
N GLY A 81 3.97 0.19 -9.62
CA GLY A 81 5.27 0.76 -9.28
C GLY A 81 6.39 0.29 -10.19
N ALA A 82 7.01 1.23 -10.94
CA ALA A 82 8.16 0.95 -11.80
C ALA A 82 9.38 0.49 -11.00
N ALA A 83 10.14 -0.47 -11.55
CA ALA A 83 11.36 -0.98 -10.94
C ALA A 83 12.60 -0.08 -11.19
N SER A 84 12.48 1.05 -11.90
CA SER A 84 13.61 1.90 -12.27
C SER A 84 14.46 2.36 -11.07
N ARG A 85 13.83 2.64 -9.92
CA ARG A 85 14.55 2.99 -8.68
C ARG A 85 15.37 1.83 -8.12
N MET A 86 14.91 0.59 -8.30
CA MET A 86 15.59 -0.63 -7.86
C MET A 86 16.94 -0.82 -8.55
N PHE A 87 17.06 -0.33 -9.79
CA PHE A 87 18.24 -0.46 -10.63
C PHE A 87 19.03 0.84 -10.84
N LYS A 88 18.76 1.88 -10.02
CA LYS A 88 19.37 3.21 -10.19
C LYS A 88 20.90 3.16 -10.29
N ASP A 89 21.55 2.39 -9.42
CA ASP A 89 23.02 2.32 -9.39
C ASP A 89 23.59 1.52 -10.57
N LEU A 90 22.89 0.48 -11.03
CA LEU A 90 23.25 -0.25 -12.23
C LEU A 90 23.08 0.60 -13.51
N PHE A 91 22.06 1.46 -13.59
CA PHE A 91 21.94 2.45 -14.67
C PHE A 91 23.10 3.45 -14.62
N ALA A 92 23.44 3.96 -13.43
CA ALA A 92 24.57 4.88 -13.28
C ALA A 92 25.89 4.24 -13.71
N PHE A 93 26.11 2.95 -13.43
CA PHE A 93 27.26 2.20 -13.93
C PHE A 93 27.20 2.01 -15.44
N LEU A 94 26.06 1.64 -16.01
CA LEU A 94 25.89 1.44 -17.47
C LEU A 94 26.21 2.69 -18.26
N ASP A 95 25.69 3.85 -17.81
CA ASP A 95 25.85 5.15 -18.45
C ASP A 95 27.19 5.83 -18.10
N GLY A 96 27.88 5.34 -17.08
CA GLY A 96 29.16 5.88 -16.60
C GLY A 96 30.33 5.60 -17.55
N THR A 97 31.47 6.21 -17.26
CA THR A 97 32.69 6.09 -18.08
C THR A 97 33.56 4.88 -17.74
N SER A 98 33.38 4.29 -16.53
CA SER A 98 34.13 3.09 -16.11
C SER A 98 33.52 1.86 -16.73
N ASP A 99 34.35 0.96 -17.29
CA ASP A 99 33.90 -0.36 -17.76
C ASP A 99 33.97 -1.45 -16.68
N THR A 100 34.54 -1.13 -15.51
CA THR A 100 34.63 -2.03 -14.37
C THR A 100 33.89 -1.45 -13.17
N PRO A 101 33.25 -2.29 -12.31
CA PRO A 101 32.60 -1.85 -11.09
C PRO A 101 33.59 -1.19 -10.13
N THR A 102 33.33 0.06 -9.73
CA THR A 102 34.21 0.83 -8.81
C THR A 102 33.51 1.17 -7.50
N ASP A 103 32.20 1.20 -7.47
CA ASP A 103 31.41 1.43 -6.27
C ASP A 103 31.00 0.11 -5.59
N ALA A 104 30.82 0.16 -4.26
CA ALA A 104 30.53 -1.02 -3.45
C ALA A 104 29.21 -1.72 -3.85
N PHE A 105 28.18 -0.95 -4.26
CA PHE A 105 26.88 -1.52 -4.64
C PHE A 105 27.00 -2.41 -5.88
N THR A 106 27.66 -1.87 -6.94
CA THR A 106 27.84 -2.60 -8.20
C THR A 106 28.81 -3.79 -8.03
N GLN A 107 29.85 -3.65 -7.19
CA GLN A 107 30.72 -4.76 -6.84
C GLN A 107 29.96 -5.91 -6.17
N THR A 108 29.18 -5.61 -5.11
CA THR A 108 28.32 -6.60 -4.43
C THR A 108 27.35 -7.25 -5.40
N PHE A 109 26.74 -6.47 -6.31
CA PHE A 109 25.86 -7.04 -7.33
C PHE A 109 26.52 -8.14 -8.16
N PHE A 110 27.76 -7.93 -8.63
CA PHE A 110 28.47 -8.92 -9.42
C PHE A 110 29.01 -10.09 -8.60
N GLU A 111 29.39 -9.87 -7.34
CA GLU A 111 29.80 -10.93 -6.42
C GLU A 111 28.64 -11.89 -6.14
N ASP A 112 27.42 -11.35 -5.95
CA ASP A 112 26.25 -12.12 -5.61
C ASP A 112 25.40 -12.54 -6.84
N LEU A 113 25.73 -12.09 -8.05
CA LEU A 113 25.00 -12.42 -9.27
C LEU A 113 24.75 -13.92 -9.48
N PRO A 114 25.68 -14.86 -9.11
CA PRO A 114 25.41 -16.30 -9.18
C PRO A 114 24.21 -16.77 -8.37
N HIS A 115 23.78 -15.98 -7.37
CA HIS A 115 22.63 -16.26 -6.50
C HIS A 115 21.35 -15.55 -6.97
N ALA A 116 21.42 -14.75 -8.05
CA ALA A 116 20.27 -14.00 -8.55
C ALA A 116 19.12 -14.93 -8.98
N PRO A 117 17.87 -14.62 -8.57
CA PRO A 117 16.70 -15.43 -8.97
C PRO A 117 16.46 -15.42 -10.48
N PHE A 118 16.90 -14.38 -11.16
CA PHE A 118 16.78 -14.19 -12.61
C PHE A 118 18.00 -14.69 -13.40
N LEU A 119 19.01 -15.29 -12.76
CA LEU A 119 20.26 -15.66 -13.42
C LEU A 119 20.04 -16.53 -14.66
N GLY A 120 19.22 -17.57 -14.57
CA GLY A 120 18.95 -18.46 -15.70
C GLY A 120 18.32 -17.75 -16.91
N ALA A 121 17.42 -16.81 -16.65
CA ALA A 121 16.80 -15.99 -17.70
C ALA A 121 17.81 -15.00 -18.29
N LEU A 122 18.66 -14.40 -17.45
CA LEU A 122 19.71 -13.49 -17.88
C LEU A 122 20.73 -14.20 -18.76
N ASP A 123 21.23 -15.36 -18.33
CA ASP A 123 22.18 -16.16 -19.09
C ASP A 123 21.64 -16.57 -20.47
N ALA A 124 20.37 -17.01 -20.52
CA ALA A 124 19.71 -17.33 -21.79
C ALA A 124 19.65 -16.10 -22.73
N ALA A 125 19.34 -14.92 -22.18
CA ALA A 125 19.34 -13.68 -22.96
C ALA A 125 20.76 -13.29 -23.44
N LEU A 126 21.76 -13.38 -22.56
CA LEU A 126 23.16 -13.04 -22.90
C LEU A 126 23.75 -14.02 -23.92
N VAL A 127 23.48 -15.31 -23.82
CA VAL A 127 23.88 -16.29 -24.84
C VAL A 127 23.27 -15.96 -26.20
N LYS A 128 21.99 -15.56 -26.23
CA LYS A 128 21.35 -15.14 -27.48
C LYS A 128 21.97 -13.86 -28.07
N LEU A 129 22.34 -12.90 -27.22
CA LEU A 129 22.89 -11.59 -27.65
C LEU A 129 24.37 -11.64 -27.97
N HIS A 130 25.17 -12.39 -27.20
CA HIS A 130 26.64 -12.33 -27.21
C HIS A 130 27.30 -13.70 -27.37
N GLY A 131 26.54 -14.81 -27.41
CA GLY A 131 27.08 -16.17 -27.50
C GLY A 131 27.74 -16.68 -26.20
N LYS A 132 27.56 -15.96 -25.08
CA LYS A 132 28.22 -16.24 -23.78
C LYS A 132 27.24 -15.94 -22.64
N ASP A 133 27.36 -16.68 -21.55
CA ASP A 133 26.64 -16.45 -20.32
C ASP A 133 27.25 -15.29 -19.48
N SER A 134 26.60 -14.95 -18.37
CA SER A 134 27.06 -13.89 -17.48
C SER A 134 28.43 -14.16 -16.87
N ALA A 135 28.70 -15.41 -16.48
CA ALA A 135 29.98 -15.79 -15.87
C ALA A 135 31.15 -15.60 -16.84
N ALA A 136 30.99 -16.03 -18.12
CA ALA A 136 32.01 -15.85 -19.16
C ALA A 136 32.23 -14.35 -19.47
N LEU A 137 31.17 -13.55 -19.57
CA LEU A 137 31.30 -12.12 -19.82
C LEU A 137 31.99 -11.39 -18.66
N VAL A 138 31.64 -11.72 -17.42
CA VAL A 138 32.30 -11.16 -16.21
C VAL A 138 33.79 -11.53 -16.19
N ALA A 139 34.14 -12.78 -16.49
CA ALA A 139 35.54 -13.22 -16.54
C ALA A 139 36.38 -12.49 -17.62
N GLU A 140 35.73 -11.99 -18.68
CA GLU A 140 36.35 -11.19 -19.73
C GLU A 140 36.34 -9.67 -19.44
N GLY A 141 35.77 -9.25 -18.28
CA GLY A 141 35.66 -7.84 -17.93
C GLY A 141 34.52 -7.10 -18.63
N GLU A 142 33.61 -7.82 -19.28
CA GLU A 142 32.48 -7.26 -20.06
C GLU A 142 31.24 -6.97 -19.19
N TYR A 143 31.44 -6.35 -18.03
CA TYR A 143 30.40 -6.08 -17.01
C TYR A 143 29.21 -5.32 -17.57
N LYS A 144 29.43 -4.29 -18.41
CA LYS A 144 28.35 -3.51 -19.00
C LYS A 144 27.44 -4.32 -19.92
N LYS A 145 27.94 -5.35 -20.58
CA LYS A 145 27.10 -6.26 -21.40
C LYS A 145 26.13 -7.04 -20.53
N VAL A 146 26.57 -7.46 -19.35
CA VAL A 146 25.70 -8.17 -18.38
C VAL A 146 24.61 -7.24 -17.87
N VAL A 147 24.96 -6.02 -17.46
CA VAL A 147 23.98 -5.02 -17.01
C VAL A 147 23.03 -4.63 -18.13
N ALA A 148 23.52 -4.40 -19.35
CA ALA A 148 22.67 -4.12 -20.52
C ALA A 148 21.69 -5.30 -20.79
N GLY A 149 22.17 -6.54 -20.73
CA GLY A 149 21.32 -7.73 -20.88
C GLY A 149 20.23 -7.86 -19.81
N LEU A 150 20.47 -7.35 -18.59
CA LEU A 150 19.46 -7.29 -17.53
C LEU A 150 18.45 -6.15 -17.77
N LEU A 151 18.93 -4.93 -18.04
CA LEU A 151 18.13 -3.71 -17.97
C LEU A 151 17.43 -3.32 -19.27
N LEU A 152 18.08 -3.56 -20.43
CA LEU A 152 17.63 -3.02 -21.71
C LEU A 152 16.65 -3.95 -22.45
N PRO A 153 15.84 -3.40 -23.39
CA PRO A 153 14.81 -4.17 -24.12
C PRO A 153 15.33 -5.35 -24.93
N GLU A 154 16.59 -5.33 -25.36
CA GLU A 154 17.22 -6.39 -26.11
C GLU A 154 17.46 -7.65 -25.23
N GLY A 155 17.54 -7.47 -23.91
CA GLY A 155 17.69 -8.52 -22.91
C GLY A 155 16.39 -8.77 -22.12
N LEU A 156 16.47 -8.70 -20.78
CA LEU A 156 15.31 -8.93 -19.92
C LEU A 156 14.39 -7.71 -19.75
N ASN A 157 14.82 -6.53 -20.17
CA ASN A 157 14.06 -5.27 -20.06
C ASN A 157 13.65 -4.88 -18.63
N TYR A 158 14.38 -5.34 -17.61
CA TYR A 158 14.02 -5.11 -16.19
C TYR A 158 14.03 -3.63 -15.81
N GLY A 159 14.77 -2.80 -16.53
CA GLY A 159 14.80 -1.36 -16.30
C GLY A 159 13.49 -0.63 -16.59
N ARG A 160 12.57 -1.25 -17.35
CA ARG A 160 11.27 -0.66 -17.73
C ARG A 160 10.07 -1.41 -17.17
N LEU A 161 10.26 -2.62 -16.66
CA LEU A 161 9.17 -3.42 -16.12
C LEU A 161 8.80 -2.99 -14.68
N PRO A 162 7.54 -3.18 -14.26
CA PRO A 162 7.16 -3.02 -12.87
C PRO A 162 7.69 -4.17 -12.02
N LYS A 163 7.90 -3.92 -10.72
CA LYS A 163 8.44 -4.92 -9.78
C LYS A 163 7.67 -6.24 -9.80
N GLY A 164 6.34 -6.18 -9.95
CA GLY A 164 5.47 -7.36 -9.96
C GLY A 164 5.81 -8.42 -11.02
N LEU A 165 6.53 -8.04 -12.09
CA LEU A 165 6.90 -8.90 -13.22
C LEU A 165 8.36 -9.38 -13.17
N LEU A 166 9.17 -8.93 -12.21
CA LEU A 166 10.57 -9.34 -12.07
C LEU A 166 10.67 -10.63 -11.26
N GLN A 167 11.66 -11.47 -11.55
CA GLN A 167 11.89 -12.67 -10.74
C GLN A 167 12.55 -12.29 -9.41
N PHE A 168 11.87 -12.54 -8.29
CA PHE A 168 12.33 -12.22 -6.94
C PHE A 168 12.86 -13.42 -6.17
N HIS A 169 12.32 -14.62 -6.42
CA HIS A 169 12.71 -15.81 -5.71
C HIS A 169 13.02 -16.95 -6.68
N ARG A 170 14.04 -17.74 -6.36
CA ARG A 170 14.47 -18.90 -7.15
C ARG A 170 13.90 -20.17 -6.55
N TYR A 171 13.28 -21.01 -7.38
CA TYR A 171 12.77 -22.33 -7.02
C TYR A 171 13.34 -23.39 -7.96
N ALA A 172 13.13 -24.66 -7.64
CA ALA A 172 13.62 -25.77 -8.48
C ALA A 172 13.03 -25.75 -9.91
N ASP A 173 11.82 -25.23 -10.05
CA ASP A 173 11.08 -25.11 -11.33
C ASP A 173 11.27 -23.76 -12.03
N GLY A 174 12.11 -22.87 -11.50
CA GLY A 174 12.43 -21.56 -12.09
C GLY A 174 12.32 -20.38 -11.13
N GLY A 175 12.40 -19.17 -11.68
CA GLY A 175 12.20 -17.95 -10.91
C GLY A 175 10.72 -17.64 -10.76
N ARG A 176 10.31 -17.19 -9.57
CA ARG A 176 8.95 -16.73 -9.28
C ARG A 176 8.93 -15.21 -9.09
N THR A 177 7.91 -14.58 -9.67
CA THR A 177 7.70 -13.13 -9.58
C THR A 177 6.91 -12.76 -8.32
N PRO A 178 6.96 -11.48 -7.85
CA PRO A 178 6.08 -11.00 -6.80
C PRO A 178 4.59 -11.22 -7.09
N PHE A 179 4.18 -11.06 -8.34
CA PHE A 179 2.81 -11.37 -8.75
C PHE A 179 2.44 -12.81 -8.38
N GLU A 180 3.28 -13.80 -8.74
CA GLU A 180 3.04 -15.21 -8.41
C GLU A 180 3.10 -15.47 -6.91
N GLU A 181 4.00 -14.78 -6.15
CA GLU A 181 4.05 -14.88 -4.69
C GLU A 181 2.75 -14.38 -4.05
N HIS A 182 2.15 -13.31 -4.59
CA HIS A 182 0.85 -12.84 -4.13
C HIS A 182 -0.29 -13.82 -4.42
N LEU A 183 -0.22 -14.60 -5.50
CA LEU A 183 -1.19 -15.69 -5.75
C LEU A 183 -1.07 -16.78 -4.67
N VAL A 184 0.16 -17.20 -4.35
CA VAL A 184 0.42 -18.18 -3.26
C VAL A 184 -0.13 -17.68 -1.93
N GLU A 185 0.12 -16.41 -1.59
CA GLU A 185 -0.39 -15.80 -0.37
C GLU A 185 -1.92 -15.75 -0.37
N GLY A 186 -2.56 -15.37 -1.48
CA GLY A 186 -4.02 -15.34 -1.63
C GLY A 186 -4.66 -16.68 -1.31
N VAL A 187 -4.12 -17.77 -1.85
CA VAL A 187 -4.57 -19.13 -1.56
C VAL A 187 -4.49 -19.45 -0.06
N LYS A 188 -3.44 -18.96 0.63
CA LYS A 188 -3.15 -19.35 2.02
C LYS A 188 -4.01 -18.63 3.07
N TYR A 189 -4.44 -17.38 2.83
CA TYR A 189 -5.15 -16.62 3.86
C TYR A 189 -6.42 -15.88 3.38
N ALA A 190 -6.63 -15.76 2.06
CA ALA A 190 -7.77 -15.05 1.47
C ALA A 190 -8.67 -15.97 0.62
N CYS A 191 -8.66 -17.27 0.89
CA CYS A 191 -9.48 -18.27 0.20
C CYS A 191 -10.78 -18.48 0.98
N ALA A 192 -11.91 -17.99 0.45
CA ALA A 192 -13.25 -18.20 0.99
C ALA A 192 -14.03 -19.17 0.08
N ASP A 193 -14.62 -20.20 0.65
CA ASP A 193 -15.37 -21.24 -0.09
C ASP A 193 -14.60 -21.77 -1.33
N ARG A 194 -13.31 -22.05 -1.19
CA ARG A 194 -12.42 -22.48 -2.29
C ARG A 194 -12.29 -21.46 -3.43
N HIS A 195 -12.69 -20.22 -3.18
CA HIS A 195 -12.59 -19.09 -4.09
C HIS A 195 -11.52 -18.12 -3.62
N VAL A 196 -10.58 -17.80 -4.48
CA VAL A 196 -9.48 -16.85 -4.21
C VAL A 196 -9.62 -15.68 -5.17
N ARG A 197 -9.89 -14.50 -4.65
CA ARG A 197 -10.04 -13.26 -5.43
C ARG A 197 -8.85 -12.35 -5.21
N LEU A 198 -8.16 -12.00 -6.29
CA LEU A 198 -7.05 -11.05 -6.25
C LEU A 198 -7.32 -9.90 -7.23
N HIS A 199 -7.05 -8.71 -6.77
CA HIS A 199 -7.13 -7.51 -7.59
C HIS A 199 -5.78 -6.78 -7.61
N PHE A 200 -5.25 -6.51 -8.80
CA PHE A 200 -4.00 -5.79 -8.97
C PHE A 200 -4.27 -4.45 -9.66
N THR A 201 -3.73 -3.35 -9.10
CA THR A 201 -3.69 -2.10 -9.85
C THR A 201 -2.40 -2.02 -10.63
N VAL A 202 -2.50 -1.83 -11.93
CA VAL A 202 -1.38 -1.85 -12.87
C VAL A 202 -1.35 -0.57 -13.71
N SER A 203 -0.19 -0.26 -14.31
CA SER A 203 -0.12 0.80 -15.30
C SER A 203 -0.62 0.30 -16.67
N PRO A 204 -1.26 1.16 -17.49
CA PRO A 204 -1.85 0.78 -18.78
C PRO A 204 -0.85 0.08 -19.70
N GLU A 205 0.39 0.56 -19.75
CA GLU A 205 1.46 0.03 -20.60
C GLU A 205 1.90 -1.38 -20.22
N HIS A 206 1.64 -1.83 -19.00
CA HIS A 206 2.08 -3.15 -18.52
C HIS A 206 0.92 -4.13 -18.31
N ARG A 207 -0.33 -3.68 -18.43
CA ARG A 207 -1.51 -4.51 -18.18
C ARG A 207 -1.49 -5.82 -18.95
N ALA A 208 -1.22 -5.77 -20.26
CA ALA A 208 -1.17 -6.98 -21.09
C ALA A 208 -0.10 -7.99 -20.64
N LEU A 209 1.00 -7.53 -20.05
CA LEU A 209 2.05 -8.42 -19.51
C LEU A 209 1.59 -9.12 -18.23
N PHE A 210 0.86 -8.42 -17.36
CA PHE A 210 0.28 -9.04 -16.16
C PHE A 210 -0.82 -10.04 -16.52
N GLU A 211 -1.69 -9.71 -17.48
CA GLU A 211 -2.73 -10.62 -17.97
C GLU A 211 -2.12 -11.90 -18.57
N ALA A 212 -1.09 -11.77 -19.42
CA ALA A 212 -0.38 -12.91 -19.98
C ALA A 212 0.31 -13.78 -18.90
N LEU A 213 0.88 -13.14 -17.86
CA LEU A 213 1.47 -13.89 -16.74
C LEU A 213 0.39 -14.62 -15.93
N ALA A 214 -0.76 -13.97 -15.68
CA ALA A 214 -1.90 -14.58 -15.00
C ALA A 214 -2.42 -15.82 -15.77
N GLU A 215 -2.65 -15.71 -17.06
CA GLU A 215 -3.07 -16.82 -17.92
C GLU A 215 -2.08 -18.00 -17.88
N LYS A 216 -0.79 -17.70 -17.81
CA LYS A 216 0.28 -18.72 -17.75
C LYS A 216 0.31 -19.45 -16.43
N CYS A 217 0.19 -18.74 -15.29
CA CYS A 217 0.42 -19.32 -13.97
C CYS A 217 -0.85 -19.79 -13.25
N ALA A 218 -2.03 -19.18 -13.50
CA ALA A 218 -3.28 -19.52 -12.83
C ALA A 218 -3.67 -21.02 -12.92
N PRO A 219 -3.54 -21.71 -14.07
CA PRO A 219 -3.90 -23.12 -14.17
C PRO A 219 -3.16 -24.03 -13.17
N ARG A 220 -1.92 -23.68 -12.82
CA ARG A 220 -1.14 -24.44 -11.85
C ARG A 220 -1.75 -24.38 -10.44
N PHE A 221 -2.23 -23.21 -10.03
CA PHE A 221 -2.88 -23.03 -8.72
C PHE A 221 -4.22 -23.76 -8.67
N VAL A 222 -5.02 -23.66 -9.73
CA VAL A 222 -6.30 -24.38 -9.83
C VAL A 222 -6.10 -25.89 -9.72
N GLN A 223 -5.09 -26.44 -10.40
CA GLN A 223 -4.81 -27.88 -10.41
C GLN A 223 -4.21 -28.37 -9.09
N ASN A 224 -3.28 -27.65 -8.51
CA ASN A 224 -2.53 -28.11 -7.33
C ASN A 224 -3.30 -27.89 -6.03
N GLU A 225 -3.96 -26.73 -5.89
CA GLU A 225 -4.64 -26.33 -4.67
C GLU A 225 -6.16 -26.62 -4.71
N GLY A 226 -6.69 -26.94 -5.89
CA GLY A 226 -8.10 -27.24 -6.09
C GLY A 226 -9.03 -26.06 -5.78
N VAL A 227 -8.56 -24.83 -5.99
CA VAL A 227 -9.30 -23.59 -5.76
C VAL A 227 -9.74 -22.96 -7.07
N GLN A 228 -10.81 -22.19 -7.06
CA GLN A 228 -11.14 -21.27 -8.14
C GLN A 228 -10.34 -19.98 -7.92
N LEU A 229 -9.69 -19.49 -8.97
CA LEU A 229 -8.83 -18.32 -8.90
C LEU A 229 -9.36 -17.22 -9.81
N ASP A 230 -9.71 -16.09 -9.21
CA ASP A 230 -10.26 -14.90 -9.85
C ASP A 230 -9.24 -13.77 -9.77
N ILE A 231 -8.60 -13.45 -10.90
CA ILE A 231 -7.58 -12.41 -10.98
C ILE A 231 -8.14 -11.27 -11.83
N THR A 232 -8.24 -10.10 -11.22
CA THR A 232 -8.74 -8.90 -11.89
C THR A 232 -7.69 -7.79 -11.86
N PHE A 233 -7.79 -6.88 -12.84
CA PHE A 233 -6.87 -5.77 -13.00
C PHE A 233 -7.63 -4.47 -13.17
N SER A 234 -7.15 -3.40 -12.54
CA SER A 234 -7.59 -2.04 -12.82
C SER A 234 -6.40 -1.11 -13.02
N GLU A 235 -6.66 0.04 -13.58
CA GLU A 235 -5.72 1.12 -13.77
C GLU A 235 -6.14 2.29 -12.89
N GLN A 236 -5.19 3.13 -12.48
CA GLN A 236 -5.53 4.37 -11.80
C GLN A 236 -6.47 5.19 -12.70
N LYS A 237 -7.58 5.67 -12.12
CA LYS A 237 -8.57 6.44 -12.87
C LYS A 237 -7.99 7.78 -13.34
N PRO A 238 -8.14 8.19 -14.61
CA PRO A 238 -7.67 9.48 -15.10
C PRO A 238 -8.25 10.69 -14.36
N SER A 239 -9.44 10.56 -13.74
CA SER A 239 -10.09 11.57 -12.91
C SER A 239 -9.33 11.87 -11.60
N THR A 240 -8.43 10.97 -11.20
CA THR A 240 -7.57 11.15 -10.01
C THR A 240 -6.21 11.77 -10.34
N ASP A 241 -5.94 12.07 -11.60
CA ASP A 241 -4.75 12.81 -11.97
C ASP A 241 -4.80 14.24 -11.40
N THR A 242 -3.62 14.75 -11.05
CA THR A 242 -3.48 16.08 -10.48
C THR A 242 -2.78 17.02 -11.44
N VAL A 243 -3.21 18.27 -11.50
CA VAL A 243 -2.55 19.29 -12.30
C VAL A 243 -1.17 19.62 -11.70
N ALA A 244 -0.16 19.79 -12.55
CA ALA A 244 1.14 20.32 -12.11
C ALA A 244 1.12 21.85 -12.18
N ALA A 245 1.87 22.51 -11.30
CA ALA A 245 2.03 23.95 -11.30
C ALA A 245 3.50 24.38 -11.43
N ASN A 246 3.72 25.59 -11.90
CA ASN A 246 4.99 26.27 -11.76
C ASN A 246 5.25 26.68 -10.31
N PRO A 247 6.48 27.01 -9.90
CA PRO A 247 6.77 27.47 -8.54
C PRO A 247 5.98 28.73 -8.11
N ASP A 248 5.45 29.51 -9.06
CA ASP A 248 4.59 30.69 -8.81
C ASP A 248 3.11 30.33 -8.62
N GLY A 249 2.74 29.04 -8.64
CA GLY A 249 1.39 28.53 -8.50
C GLY A 249 0.54 28.62 -9.78
N THR A 250 1.11 29.04 -10.92
CA THR A 250 0.39 28.99 -12.20
C THR A 250 0.41 27.57 -12.79
N PRO A 251 -0.62 27.15 -13.56
CA PRO A 251 -0.63 25.81 -14.16
C PRO A 251 0.60 25.58 -15.06
N PHE A 252 1.25 24.44 -14.86
CA PHE A 252 2.37 24.05 -15.74
C PHE A 252 1.85 23.57 -17.09
N ARG A 253 2.50 24.07 -18.18
CA ARG A 253 2.13 23.71 -19.53
C ARG A 253 3.27 22.98 -20.26
N ASN A 254 2.88 21.97 -21.01
CA ASN A 254 3.76 21.29 -21.97
C ASN A 254 4.22 22.24 -23.10
N ALA A 255 5.18 21.82 -23.91
CA ALA A 255 5.69 22.60 -25.04
C ALA A 255 4.62 22.93 -26.11
N ASP A 256 3.58 22.09 -26.22
CA ASP A 256 2.42 22.30 -27.10
C ASP A 256 1.34 23.22 -26.51
N GLY A 257 1.56 23.75 -25.30
CA GLY A 257 0.63 24.61 -24.58
C GLY A 257 -0.44 23.89 -23.76
N SER A 258 -0.54 22.56 -23.83
CA SER A 258 -1.50 21.77 -23.03
C SER A 258 -1.13 21.76 -21.55
N LEU A 259 -2.14 21.62 -20.67
CA LEU A 259 -1.92 21.43 -19.23
C LEU A 259 -1.17 20.12 -18.98
N LEU A 260 -0.23 20.16 -18.04
CA LEU A 260 0.43 18.95 -17.55
C LEU A 260 -0.35 18.37 -16.37
N PHE A 261 -0.80 17.14 -16.52
CA PHE A 261 -1.34 16.32 -15.42
C PHE A 261 -0.34 15.22 -15.04
N ARG A 262 -0.37 14.83 -13.79
CA ARG A 262 0.45 13.74 -13.23
C ARG A 262 -0.43 12.80 -12.43
N PRO A 263 -0.05 11.50 -12.34
CA PRO A 263 -0.71 10.60 -11.42
C PRO A 263 -0.73 11.16 -9.98
N GLY A 264 -1.86 11.05 -9.31
CA GLY A 264 -2.07 11.57 -7.95
C GLY A 264 -1.39 10.77 -6.82
N GLY A 265 -0.45 9.86 -7.15
CA GLY A 265 0.19 8.98 -6.20
C GLY A 265 -0.69 7.78 -5.81
N HIS A 266 -0.28 7.03 -4.78
CA HIS A 266 -1.05 5.85 -4.35
C HIS A 266 -2.39 6.21 -3.67
N GLY A 267 -2.58 7.46 -3.26
CA GLY A 267 -3.86 7.95 -2.74
C GLY A 267 -4.99 7.88 -3.76
N ALA A 268 -4.69 8.05 -5.04
CA ALA A 268 -5.64 7.86 -6.13
C ALA A 268 -6.31 6.47 -6.14
N LEU A 269 -5.66 5.47 -5.57
CA LEU A 269 -6.13 4.09 -5.55
C LEU A 269 -7.28 3.84 -4.57
N ILE A 270 -7.68 4.82 -3.75
CA ILE A 270 -8.91 4.74 -2.96
C ILE A 270 -10.12 4.54 -3.86
N GLU A 271 -10.13 5.15 -5.05
CA GLU A 271 -11.17 4.97 -6.06
C GLU A 271 -11.20 3.55 -6.64
N ASN A 272 -10.03 2.92 -6.81
CA ASN A 272 -9.93 1.54 -7.25
C ASN A 272 -10.40 0.56 -6.15
N LEU A 273 -10.07 0.86 -4.90
CA LEU A 273 -10.53 0.09 -3.74
C LEU A 273 -12.05 0.21 -3.57
N ASN A 274 -12.59 1.42 -3.77
CA ASN A 274 -14.02 1.70 -3.71
C ASN A 274 -14.84 0.93 -4.76
N ASP A 275 -14.26 0.63 -5.92
CA ASP A 275 -14.94 -0.12 -6.98
C ASP A 275 -15.08 -1.62 -6.65
N LEU A 276 -14.31 -2.14 -5.70
CA LEU A 276 -14.38 -3.56 -5.36
C LEU A 276 -15.71 -3.91 -4.68
N ASP A 277 -16.27 -5.03 -5.08
CA ASP A 277 -17.40 -5.65 -4.40
C ASP A 277 -16.87 -6.70 -3.43
N ALA A 278 -16.56 -6.26 -2.21
CA ALA A 278 -15.91 -7.08 -1.20
C ALA A 278 -16.38 -6.71 0.22
N ASP A 279 -16.45 -7.73 1.09
CA ASP A 279 -16.69 -7.57 2.52
C ASP A 279 -15.37 -7.27 3.24
N VAL A 280 -14.34 -8.07 2.95
CA VAL A 280 -13.00 -7.95 3.55
C VAL A 280 -11.94 -7.86 2.46
N VAL A 281 -11.04 -6.89 2.59
CA VAL A 281 -9.94 -6.68 1.65
C VAL A 281 -8.59 -6.69 2.37
N PHE A 282 -7.70 -7.58 1.94
CA PHE A 282 -6.29 -7.57 2.34
C PHE A 282 -5.51 -6.64 1.43
N VAL A 283 -4.86 -5.62 1.98
CA VAL A 283 -3.99 -4.69 1.24
C VAL A 283 -2.53 -4.99 1.56
N LYS A 284 -1.70 -5.14 0.53
CA LYS A 284 -0.25 -5.36 0.66
C LYS A 284 0.49 -4.83 -0.56
N THR A 285 1.66 -4.22 -0.36
CA THR A 285 2.50 -3.76 -1.48
C THR A 285 3.08 -4.91 -2.28
N VAL A 286 3.23 -4.71 -3.59
CA VAL A 286 3.67 -5.76 -4.53
C VAL A 286 5.05 -6.33 -4.21
N ASP A 287 5.94 -5.54 -3.63
CA ASP A 287 7.34 -5.91 -3.39
C ASP A 287 7.62 -6.49 -2.00
N ASN A 288 6.62 -6.50 -1.10
CA ASN A 288 6.75 -7.13 0.22
C ASN A 288 6.34 -8.61 0.16
N VAL A 289 7.21 -9.44 -0.35
CA VAL A 289 7.00 -10.88 -0.50
C VAL A 289 8.23 -11.66 -0.05
N CYS A 290 8.03 -12.91 0.34
CA CYS A 290 9.11 -13.82 0.74
C CYS A 290 8.91 -15.20 0.12
N PRO A 291 9.97 -16.04 0.04
CA PRO A 291 9.86 -17.42 -0.45
C PRO A 291 8.98 -18.28 0.46
N ASP A 292 8.48 -19.40 -0.08
CA ASP A 292 7.51 -20.28 0.60
C ASP A 292 7.96 -20.74 1.99
N ARG A 293 9.26 -20.98 2.18
CA ARG A 293 9.83 -21.40 3.48
C ARG A 293 9.67 -20.38 4.60
N LEU A 294 9.42 -19.09 4.28
CA LEU A 294 9.29 -18.00 5.24
C LEU A 294 7.85 -17.44 5.34
N LYS A 295 6.89 -17.98 4.57
CA LYS A 295 5.52 -17.46 4.53
C LYS A 295 4.69 -17.74 5.78
N ALA A 296 5.11 -18.66 6.65
CA ALA A 296 4.30 -19.08 7.80
C ALA A 296 3.85 -17.92 8.68
N ASP A 297 4.78 -17.03 9.07
CA ASP A 297 4.45 -15.86 9.88
C ASP A 297 3.52 -14.89 9.13
N THR A 298 3.79 -14.61 7.85
CA THR A 298 2.92 -13.76 7.03
C THR A 298 1.49 -14.31 6.99
N VAL A 299 1.33 -15.60 6.75
CA VAL A 299 0.01 -16.24 6.69
C VAL A 299 -0.70 -16.16 8.05
N THR A 300 -0.02 -16.56 9.12
CA THR A 300 -0.58 -16.55 10.47
C THR A 300 -1.04 -15.16 10.88
N TYR A 301 -0.17 -14.16 10.74
CA TYR A 301 -0.51 -12.80 11.18
C TYR A 301 -1.53 -12.12 10.27
N LYS A 302 -1.57 -12.41 8.96
CA LYS A 302 -2.67 -11.98 8.10
C LYS A 302 -4.03 -12.52 8.58
N GLN A 303 -4.08 -13.78 8.97
CA GLN A 303 -5.29 -14.39 9.53
C GLN A 303 -5.66 -13.82 10.90
N VAL A 304 -4.66 -13.52 11.76
CA VAL A 304 -4.88 -12.86 13.06
C VAL A 304 -5.47 -11.46 12.87
N LEU A 305 -4.90 -10.64 11.97
CA LEU A 305 -5.42 -9.30 11.67
C LEU A 305 -6.87 -9.38 11.15
N ALA A 306 -7.15 -10.33 10.26
CA ALA A 306 -8.49 -10.53 9.71
C ALA A 306 -9.49 -11.01 10.79
N GLY A 307 -9.09 -11.94 11.64
CA GLY A 307 -9.93 -12.42 12.74
C GLY A 307 -10.25 -11.33 13.76
N LEU A 308 -9.27 -10.47 14.07
CA LEU A 308 -9.51 -9.29 14.90
C LEU A 308 -10.50 -8.33 14.21
N LEU A 309 -10.30 -8.02 12.93
CA LEU A 309 -11.19 -7.15 12.16
C LEU A 309 -12.64 -7.64 12.25
N VAL A 310 -12.90 -8.90 11.87
CA VAL A 310 -14.29 -9.41 11.84
C VAL A 310 -14.90 -9.50 13.26
N SER A 311 -14.08 -9.68 14.29
CA SER A 311 -14.55 -9.67 15.68
C SER A 311 -14.95 -8.28 16.15
N LEU A 312 -14.16 -7.25 15.77
CA LEU A 312 -14.48 -5.84 16.08
C LEU A 312 -15.70 -5.37 15.29
N GLN A 313 -15.79 -5.71 13.99
CA GLN A 313 -16.96 -5.39 13.18
C GLN A 313 -18.24 -6.03 13.72
N ALA A 314 -18.21 -7.30 14.10
CA ALA A 314 -19.38 -7.97 14.66
C ALA A 314 -19.90 -7.25 15.93
N ARG A 315 -18.99 -6.76 16.79
CA ARG A 315 -19.35 -6.00 17.97
C ARG A 315 -19.88 -4.61 17.62
N ALA A 316 -19.22 -3.89 16.71
CA ALA A 316 -19.65 -2.57 16.23
C ALA A 316 -21.03 -2.64 15.57
N PHE A 317 -21.28 -3.67 14.75
CA PHE A 317 -22.55 -3.87 14.06
C PHE A 317 -23.70 -4.17 15.05
N ALA A 318 -23.47 -5.01 16.05
CA ALA A 318 -24.45 -5.25 17.11
C ALA A 318 -24.79 -3.94 17.86
N TYR A 319 -23.82 -3.07 18.11
CA TYR A 319 -24.07 -1.77 18.72
C TYR A 319 -24.85 -0.84 17.78
N LEU A 320 -24.55 -0.82 16.50
CA LEU A 320 -25.29 0.00 15.51
C LEU A 320 -26.75 -0.44 15.39
N GLU A 321 -27.02 -1.76 15.40
CA GLU A 321 -28.40 -2.28 15.44
C GLU A 321 -29.17 -1.81 16.68
N GLU A 322 -28.53 -1.82 17.87
CA GLU A 322 -29.12 -1.32 19.10
C GLU A 322 -29.38 0.20 19.03
N LEU A 323 -28.42 0.99 18.52
CA LEU A 323 -28.54 2.44 18.36
C LEU A 323 -29.66 2.82 17.37
N GLU A 324 -29.79 2.08 16.26
CA GLU A 324 -30.85 2.29 15.26
C GLU A 324 -32.24 1.98 15.84
N ALA A 325 -32.34 1.00 16.74
CA ALA A 325 -33.59 0.69 17.43
C ALA A 325 -34.04 1.82 18.38
N GLY A 326 -33.11 2.66 18.86
CA GLY A 326 -33.39 3.91 19.58
C GLY A 326 -33.80 3.75 21.04
N ASP A 327 -33.84 2.56 21.59
CA ASP A 327 -34.17 2.28 23.02
C ASP A 327 -32.93 1.73 23.76
N VAL A 328 -31.93 2.63 23.93
CA VAL A 328 -30.65 2.30 24.54
C VAL A 328 -30.51 3.02 25.90
N SER A 329 -30.18 2.27 26.96
CA SER A 329 -29.95 2.87 28.28
C SER A 329 -28.64 3.67 28.32
N GLU A 330 -28.56 4.67 29.23
CA GLU A 330 -27.33 5.44 29.44
C GLU A 330 -26.11 4.53 29.78
N GLU A 331 -26.30 3.52 30.60
CA GLU A 331 -25.25 2.55 30.91
C GLU A 331 -24.73 1.87 29.63
N ARG A 332 -25.63 1.50 28.73
CA ARG A 332 -25.27 0.84 27.48
C ARG A 332 -24.56 1.79 26.49
N LEU A 333 -25.01 3.05 26.42
CA LEU A 333 -24.30 4.08 25.63
C LEU A 333 -22.87 4.29 26.14
N HIS A 334 -22.66 4.34 27.46
CA HIS A 334 -21.31 4.44 28.03
C HIS A 334 -20.47 3.18 27.80
N GLU A 335 -21.04 1.99 27.76
CA GLU A 335 -20.32 0.77 27.35
C GLU A 335 -19.86 0.85 25.90
N MET A 336 -20.72 1.36 25.00
CA MET A 336 -20.37 1.59 23.60
C MET A 336 -19.28 2.67 23.47
N LEU A 337 -19.34 3.74 24.25
CA LEU A 337 -18.29 4.76 24.28
C LEU A 337 -16.95 4.16 24.72
N GLN A 338 -16.94 3.30 25.75
CA GLN A 338 -15.73 2.60 26.15
C GLN A 338 -15.15 1.70 25.04
N PHE A 339 -15.99 1.09 24.22
CA PHE A 339 -15.52 0.34 23.06
C PHE A 339 -14.85 1.25 22.02
N VAL A 340 -15.45 2.41 21.73
CA VAL A 340 -14.86 3.40 20.81
C VAL A 340 -13.50 3.89 21.32
N GLU A 341 -13.40 4.15 22.63
CA GLU A 341 -12.17 4.68 23.23
C GLU A 341 -11.07 3.64 23.40
N LYS A 342 -11.41 2.45 23.88
CA LYS A 342 -10.42 1.42 24.27
C LYS A 342 -10.10 0.43 23.18
N ASP A 343 -11.12 -0.01 22.41
CA ASP A 343 -10.94 -1.03 21.38
C ASP A 343 -10.66 -0.40 20.00
N LEU A 344 -11.27 0.77 19.70
CA LEU A 344 -11.05 1.51 18.45
C LEU A 344 -10.08 2.69 18.61
N HIS A 345 -9.57 2.94 19.82
CA HIS A 345 -8.58 4.00 20.11
C HIS A 345 -8.99 5.39 19.59
N CYS A 346 -10.27 5.72 19.70
CA CYS A 346 -10.78 7.04 19.35
C CYS A 346 -11.36 7.70 20.58
N HIS A 347 -10.73 8.75 21.11
CA HIS A 347 -11.17 9.45 22.30
C HIS A 347 -11.41 10.94 22.04
N SER A 348 -12.27 11.54 22.85
CA SER A 348 -12.61 12.94 22.77
C SER A 348 -13.14 13.43 24.12
N ASP A 349 -12.49 14.44 24.70
CA ASP A 349 -12.96 15.09 25.94
C ASP A 349 -14.42 15.61 25.80
N ALA A 350 -14.79 16.04 24.59
CA ALA A 350 -16.15 16.50 24.32
C ALA A 350 -17.17 15.35 24.36
N ALA A 351 -16.78 14.16 23.89
CA ALA A 351 -17.66 12.99 23.86
C ALA A 351 -17.94 12.42 25.26
N GLU A 352 -16.98 12.51 26.17
CA GLU A 352 -17.15 12.08 27.57
C GLU A 352 -18.24 12.88 28.32
N ALA A 353 -18.54 14.10 27.84
CA ALA A 353 -19.56 14.97 28.42
C ALA A 353 -20.95 14.82 27.77
N LEU A 354 -21.08 14.00 26.71
CA LEU A 354 -22.36 13.79 26.02
C LEU A 354 -23.23 12.77 26.78
N GLU A 355 -24.54 12.99 26.73
CA GLU A 355 -25.55 12.12 27.32
C GLU A 355 -26.76 11.95 26.35
N GLY A 356 -27.54 10.89 26.54
CA GLY A 356 -28.78 10.65 25.84
C GLY A 356 -28.63 10.64 24.31
N LEU A 357 -29.46 11.41 23.60
CA LEU A 357 -29.47 11.44 22.15
C LEU A 357 -28.18 12.00 21.53
N GLU A 358 -27.51 12.94 22.19
CA GLU A 358 -26.25 13.50 21.69
C GLU A 358 -25.14 12.44 21.71
N LEU A 359 -25.05 11.63 22.77
CA LEU A 359 -24.13 10.51 22.86
C LEU A 359 -24.49 9.42 21.85
N LEU A 360 -25.79 9.12 21.66
CA LEU A 360 -26.28 8.14 20.69
C LEU A 360 -25.84 8.55 19.27
N ASP A 361 -26.09 9.80 18.87
CA ASP A 361 -25.71 10.32 17.53
C ASP A 361 -24.18 10.29 17.32
N TYR A 362 -23.41 10.65 18.35
CA TYR A 362 -21.97 10.59 18.32
C TYR A 362 -21.49 9.14 18.07
N LEU A 363 -22.01 8.18 18.88
CA LEU A 363 -21.63 6.77 18.77
C LEU A 363 -21.99 6.19 17.41
N TYR A 364 -23.20 6.50 16.90
CA TYR A 364 -23.62 6.05 15.57
C TYR A 364 -22.65 6.55 14.49
N CYS A 365 -22.31 7.83 14.49
CA CYS A 365 -21.36 8.42 13.53
C CYS A 365 -19.94 7.85 13.65
N ARG A 366 -19.52 7.41 14.84
CA ARG A 366 -18.20 6.81 15.06
C ARG A 366 -18.13 5.35 14.69
N LEU A 367 -19.17 4.59 14.98
CA LEU A 367 -19.20 3.15 14.71
C LEU A 367 -19.49 2.84 13.25
N ASN A 368 -20.35 3.65 12.58
CA ASN A 368 -20.74 3.44 11.18
C ASN A 368 -19.71 4.02 10.20
N ARG A 369 -18.51 3.44 10.21
CA ARG A 369 -17.36 3.80 9.37
C ARG A 369 -16.68 2.56 8.84
N PRO A 370 -15.97 2.64 7.70
CA PRO A 370 -15.05 1.59 7.30
C PRO A 370 -14.05 1.30 8.41
N MET A 371 -13.63 0.04 8.53
CA MET A 371 -12.70 -0.38 9.56
C MET A 371 -11.45 -0.99 8.97
N ARG A 372 -10.29 -0.74 9.58
CA ARG A 372 -9.04 -1.41 9.21
C ARG A 372 -8.25 -1.87 10.43
N VAL A 373 -7.63 -3.03 10.30
CA VAL A 373 -6.62 -3.53 11.24
C VAL A 373 -5.29 -3.57 10.50
N CYS A 374 -4.28 -2.88 11.04
CA CYS A 374 -2.99 -2.69 10.38
C CYS A 374 -1.88 -3.35 11.19
N GLY A 375 -1.11 -4.22 10.56
CA GLY A 375 0.11 -4.76 11.13
C GLY A 375 1.19 -3.68 11.21
N MET A 376 1.83 -3.56 12.37
CA MET A 376 2.96 -2.67 12.62
C MET A 376 4.17 -3.48 13.00
N VAL A 377 5.33 -3.19 12.43
CA VAL A 377 6.58 -3.85 12.75
C VAL A 377 7.48 -2.92 13.56
N ARG A 378 8.33 -3.50 14.42
CA ARG A 378 9.34 -2.72 15.15
C ARG A 378 10.26 -2.03 14.16
N ASN A 379 10.53 -0.76 14.42
CA ASN A 379 11.39 0.06 13.57
C ASN A 379 12.85 -0.43 13.68
N VAL A 380 13.43 -0.75 12.52
CA VAL A 380 14.84 -1.16 12.39
C VAL A 380 15.62 -0.22 11.48
N GLY A 381 15.11 1.01 11.29
CA GLY A 381 15.75 2.04 10.46
C GLY A 381 15.25 2.09 9.02
N GLU A 382 14.16 1.39 8.69
CA GLU A 382 13.55 1.48 7.37
C GLU A 382 12.75 2.80 7.23
N PRO A 383 12.83 3.48 6.07
CA PRO A 383 12.02 4.67 5.80
C PRO A 383 10.57 4.29 5.51
N GLY A 384 9.63 5.05 6.05
CA GLY A 384 8.20 4.86 5.80
C GLY A 384 7.34 5.63 6.77
N GLY A 385 6.02 5.50 6.62
CA GLY A 385 5.06 6.05 7.55
C GLY A 385 5.04 5.30 8.88
N GLY A 386 4.78 6.02 9.97
CA GLY A 386 4.66 5.48 11.32
C GLY A 386 3.23 5.55 11.86
N PRO A 387 2.94 4.78 12.92
CA PRO A 387 1.67 4.84 13.65
C PRO A 387 1.71 5.99 14.67
N PHE A 388 0.65 6.82 14.68
CA PHE A 388 0.49 7.97 15.57
C PHE A 388 -0.92 8.06 16.12
N LEU A 389 -1.06 8.68 17.28
CA LEU A 389 -2.29 9.27 17.80
C LEU A 389 -2.30 10.73 17.33
N ALA A 390 -3.26 11.10 16.50
CA ALA A 390 -3.34 12.42 15.88
C ALA A 390 -4.73 13.03 16.08
N TYR A 391 -4.76 14.36 16.19
CA TYR A 391 -6.00 15.12 16.31
C TYR A 391 -6.73 15.17 14.98
N ASN A 392 -8.02 14.88 15.01
CA ASN A 392 -8.94 15.04 13.90
C ASN A 392 -9.53 16.46 13.86
N PRO A 393 -10.13 16.92 12.75
CA PRO A 393 -10.75 18.24 12.65
C PRO A 393 -11.85 18.54 13.69
N ASP A 394 -12.49 17.50 14.22
CA ASP A 394 -13.52 17.62 15.26
C ASP A 394 -12.96 17.63 16.69
N GLY A 395 -11.64 17.64 16.84
CA GLY A 395 -10.95 17.63 18.13
C GLY A 395 -10.82 16.27 18.78
N SER A 396 -11.36 15.20 18.19
CA SER A 396 -11.09 13.84 18.65
C SER A 396 -9.67 13.41 18.29
N VAL A 397 -9.14 12.41 18.99
CA VAL A 397 -7.85 11.79 18.69
C VAL A 397 -8.10 10.37 18.22
N SER A 398 -7.44 9.95 17.15
CA SER A 398 -7.52 8.60 16.61
C SER A 398 -6.16 8.09 16.09
N LEU A 399 -6.10 6.79 15.85
CA LEU A 399 -4.92 6.15 15.26
C LEU A 399 -4.79 6.48 13.77
N GLN A 400 -3.63 7.06 13.39
CA GLN A 400 -3.31 7.48 12.03
C GLN A 400 -1.95 6.94 11.59
N ILE A 401 -1.80 6.63 10.30
CA ILE A 401 -0.52 6.33 9.68
C ILE A 401 -0.03 7.61 9.01
N LEU A 402 1.12 8.16 9.47
CA LEU A 402 1.64 9.44 8.98
C LEU A 402 3.08 9.28 8.47
N GLU A 403 3.39 10.06 7.45
CA GLU A 403 4.75 10.22 6.93
C GLU A 403 5.38 11.52 7.45
N SER A 404 6.71 11.59 7.46
CA SER A 404 7.46 12.77 7.96
C SER A 404 7.07 14.07 7.23
N SER A 405 6.63 13.99 5.97
CA SER A 405 6.17 15.14 5.19
C SER A 405 4.87 15.77 5.71
N GLN A 406 4.11 15.04 6.52
CA GLN A 406 2.83 15.48 7.10
C GLN A 406 3.00 16.11 8.50
N ILE A 407 4.22 16.12 9.04
CA ILE A 407 4.57 16.58 10.38
C ILE A 407 5.54 17.76 10.25
N ASP A 408 5.35 18.81 11.06
CA ASP A 408 6.31 19.93 11.08
C ASP A 408 7.63 19.52 11.76
N MET A 409 8.55 19.03 10.95
CA MET A 409 9.88 18.61 11.41
C MET A 409 10.79 19.79 11.84
N ASN A 410 10.34 21.05 11.64
CA ASN A 410 11.05 22.24 12.14
C ASN A 410 10.61 22.58 13.56
N ASP A 411 9.48 22.09 14.03
CA ASP A 411 9.05 22.16 15.42
C ASP A 411 9.77 21.07 16.23
N PRO A 412 10.65 21.43 17.20
CA PRO A 412 11.39 20.45 17.99
C PRO A 412 10.49 19.48 18.77
N SER A 413 9.31 19.92 19.21
CA SER A 413 8.37 19.08 19.97
C SER A 413 7.73 18.02 19.08
N LYS A 414 7.30 18.37 17.89
CA LYS A 414 6.70 17.44 16.90
C LYS A 414 7.75 16.47 16.34
N LYS A 415 8.95 16.99 16.07
CA LYS A 415 10.10 16.16 15.68
C LYS A 415 10.42 15.12 16.75
N ALA A 416 10.43 15.51 18.04
CA ALA A 416 10.67 14.59 19.14
C ALA A 416 9.60 13.49 19.22
N LEU A 417 8.32 13.83 19.02
CA LEU A 417 7.23 12.83 18.93
C LEU A 417 7.44 11.85 17.78
N PHE A 418 7.84 12.35 16.62
CA PHE A 418 8.15 11.50 15.45
C PHE A 418 9.32 10.55 15.72
N GLU A 419 10.41 11.06 16.32
CA GLU A 419 11.63 10.29 16.64
C GLU A 419 11.40 9.26 17.77
N GLN A 420 10.37 9.41 18.59
CA GLN A 420 9.95 8.41 19.59
C GLN A 420 9.23 7.22 19.01
N GLY A 421 8.89 7.24 17.72
CA GLY A 421 8.20 6.14 17.03
C GLY A 421 8.98 4.83 17.12
N THR A 422 8.39 3.85 17.81
CA THR A 422 8.99 2.52 18.03
C THR A 422 8.66 1.52 16.91
N HIS A 423 7.68 1.85 16.08
CA HIS A 423 7.15 1.00 15.01
C HIS A 423 7.00 1.79 13.73
N PHE A 424 6.88 1.06 12.63
CA PHE A 424 6.51 1.64 11.35
C PHE A 424 5.49 0.78 10.60
N ASN A 425 4.85 1.36 9.58
CA ASN A 425 3.85 0.71 8.74
C ASN A 425 4.49 -0.05 7.58
N PRO A 426 4.44 -1.40 7.57
CA PRO A 426 4.93 -2.21 6.44
C PRO A 426 3.94 -2.27 5.27
N VAL A 427 2.80 -1.58 5.36
CA VAL A 427 1.64 -1.70 4.48
C VAL A 427 1.09 -3.14 4.49
N ASP A 428 0.61 -3.53 5.66
CA ASP A 428 0.02 -4.83 5.93
C ASP A 428 -1.35 -4.63 6.59
N LEU A 429 -2.40 -4.43 5.78
CA LEU A 429 -3.72 -4.03 6.24
C LEU A 429 -4.77 -5.08 5.91
N VAL A 430 -5.80 -5.14 6.76
CA VAL A 430 -7.06 -5.84 6.49
C VAL A 430 -8.19 -4.83 6.71
N CYS A 431 -9.07 -4.70 5.72
CA CYS A 431 -10.10 -3.67 5.66
C CYS A 431 -11.49 -4.27 5.54
N GLY A 432 -12.46 -3.78 6.30
CA GLY A 432 -13.88 -4.07 6.14
C GLY A 432 -14.56 -2.91 5.42
N LEU A 433 -15.23 -3.20 4.29
CA LEU A 433 -15.75 -2.19 3.36
C LEU A 433 -17.27 -2.05 3.36
N ARG A 434 -17.99 -2.79 4.20
CA ARG A 434 -19.45 -2.74 4.31
C ARG A 434 -19.89 -2.29 5.68
N ASP A 435 -21.06 -1.65 5.72
CA ASP A 435 -21.76 -1.29 6.94
C ASP A 435 -22.52 -2.50 7.54
N PHE A 436 -23.20 -2.28 8.64
CA PHE A 436 -23.97 -3.31 9.39
C PHE A 436 -25.22 -3.80 8.63
N ASN A 437 -25.67 -3.08 7.59
CA ASN A 437 -26.74 -3.50 6.68
C ASN A 437 -26.21 -4.30 5.47
N GLY A 438 -24.89 -4.48 5.37
CA GLY A 438 -24.24 -5.11 4.24
C GLY A 438 -24.05 -4.21 3.02
N GLU A 439 -24.37 -2.91 3.15
CA GLU A 439 -24.17 -1.93 2.07
C GLU A 439 -22.71 -1.47 2.01
N LYS A 440 -22.22 -1.20 0.80
CA LYS A 440 -20.85 -0.71 0.62
C LYS A 440 -20.73 0.74 1.10
N PHE A 441 -19.69 1.02 1.89
CA PHE A 441 -19.29 2.40 2.12
C PHE A 441 -18.81 3.05 0.82
N HIS A 442 -19.11 4.34 0.65
CA HIS A 442 -18.48 5.17 -0.37
C HIS A 442 -17.15 5.71 0.19
N LEU A 443 -16.06 4.98 -0.06
CA LEU A 443 -14.76 5.22 0.60
C LEU A 443 -14.21 6.64 0.42
N PRO A 444 -14.42 7.35 -0.71
CA PRO A 444 -14.01 8.74 -0.85
C PRO A 444 -14.60 9.71 0.19
N ASP A 445 -15.74 9.39 0.82
CA ASP A 445 -16.34 10.23 1.86
C ASP A 445 -15.55 10.21 3.19
N PHE A 446 -14.64 9.24 3.35
CA PHE A 446 -13.83 9.03 4.54
C PHE A 446 -12.36 9.46 4.34
N VAL A 447 -12.09 10.26 3.31
CA VAL A 447 -10.77 10.82 3.00
C VAL A 447 -10.62 12.18 3.68
N ASP A 448 -9.51 12.40 4.39
CA ASP A 448 -9.16 13.77 4.80
C ASP A 448 -8.40 14.49 3.67
N PRO A 449 -9.05 15.43 2.95
CA PRO A 449 -8.41 16.12 1.83
C PRO A 449 -7.26 17.04 2.26
N ALA A 450 -7.18 17.42 3.55
CA ALA A 450 -6.12 18.28 4.07
C ALA A 450 -4.78 17.56 4.25
N THR A 451 -4.71 16.24 4.02
CA THR A 451 -3.52 15.41 4.22
C THR A 451 -2.75 15.10 2.93
N GLY A 452 -3.07 15.78 1.83
CA GLY A 452 -2.25 15.76 0.62
C GLY A 452 -0.87 16.37 0.85
N PHE A 453 0.04 16.25 -0.10
CA PHE A 453 1.33 16.92 -0.03
C PHE A 453 1.85 17.35 -1.40
N ILE A 454 2.80 18.30 -1.39
CA ILE A 454 3.41 18.84 -2.60
C ILE A 454 4.83 18.32 -2.72
N SER A 455 5.14 17.73 -3.87
CA SER A 455 6.49 17.29 -4.20
C SER A 455 7.10 18.16 -5.32
N HIS A 456 8.39 18.50 -5.16
CA HIS A 456 9.16 19.19 -6.17
C HIS A 456 9.67 18.20 -7.20
N LYS A 457 9.39 18.45 -8.47
CA LYS A 457 9.81 17.63 -9.62
C LYS A 457 10.41 18.52 -10.71
N SER A 458 10.87 17.90 -11.76
CA SER A 458 11.30 18.62 -12.96
C SER A 458 10.79 17.94 -14.23
N LYS A 459 10.56 18.73 -15.28
CA LYS A 459 10.26 18.27 -16.62
C LYS A 459 10.94 19.18 -17.63
N ASP A 460 11.68 18.58 -18.57
CA ASP A 460 12.40 19.31 -19.62
C ASP A 460 13.31 20.43 -19.07
N GLY A 461 13.96 20.17 -17.93
CA GLY A 461 14.83 21.12 -17.23
C GLY A 461 14.12 22.24 -16.47
N LYS A 462 12.78 22.24 -16.40
CA LYS A 462 11.99 23.21 -15.65
C LYS A 462 11.48 22.57 -14.36
N GLU A 463 11.60 23.30 -13.26
CA GLU A 463 11.02 22.92 -11.98
C GLU A 463 9.48 23.00 -12.03
N LEU A 464 8.82 22.07 -11.35
CA LEU A 464 7.37 22.07 -11.18
C LEU A 464 6.98 21.54 -9.81
N LEU A 465 5.81 21.95 -9.36
CA LEU A 465 5.11 21.43 -8.19
C LEU A 465 4.14 20.34 -8.66
N ALA A 466 4.18 19.18 -7.98
CA ALA A 466 3.27 18.08 -8.21
C ALA A 466 2.48 17.82 -6.93
N LEU A 467 1.16 17.86 -7.04
CA LEU A 467 0.24 17.52 -5.97
C LEU A 467 0.13 16.00 -5.86
N GLU A 468 0.30 15.47 -4.67
CA GLU A 468 0.00 14.09 -4.34
C GLU A 468 -1.23 14.04 -3.44
N LEU A 469 -2.21 13.22 -3.81
CA LEU A 469 -3.44 13.03 -3.04
C LEU A 469 -3.14 12.39 -1.69
N PRO A 470 -4.03 12.52 -0.68
CA PRO A 470 -3.92 11.81 0.59
C PRO A 470 -3.61 10.33 0.36
N GLY A 471 -2.48 9.84 0.88
CA GLY A 471 -2.01 8.48 0.60
C GLY A 471 -3.01 7.40 0.99
N LEU A 472 -3.08 6.30 0.23
CA LEU A 472 -4.11 5.25 0.36
C LEU A 472 -4.26 4.74 1.80
N TRP A 473 -3.15 4.46 2.48
CA TRP A 473 -3.14 4.00 3.88
C TRP A 473 -2.86 5.10 4.91
N ASN A 474 -2.72 6.35 4.45
CA ASN A 474 -2.58 7.54 5.27
C ASN A 474 -3.93 8.30 5.31
N GLY A 475 -3.96 9.52 4.82
CA GLY A 475 -5.14 10.39 4.84
C GLY A 475 -6.34 9.92 4.03
N ALA A 476 -6.18 9.02 3.05
CA ALA A 476 -7.32 8.42 2.36
C ALA A 476 -8.13 7.46 3.24
N MET A 477 -7.59 7.04 4.38
CA MET A 477 -8.28 6.21 5.39
C MET A 477 -8.26 6.89 6.77
N SER A 478 -8.20 8.23 6.85
CA SER A 478 -8.11 8.94 8.13
C SER A 478 -9.40 8.83 8.95
N ASP A 479 -10.56 8.86 8.30
CA ASP A 479 -11.86 8.75 8.96
C ASP A 479 -12.35 7.29 9.15
N TRP A 480 -11.43 6.33 9.03
CA TRP A 480 -11.71 4.91 9.27
C TRP A 480 -11.47 4.56 10.73
N ASN A 481 -12.27 3.63 11.26
CA ASN A 481 -11.94 2.96 12.52
C ASN A 481 -10.66 2.14 12.33
N THR A 482 -9.60 2.50 13.05
CA THR A 482 -8.25 1.97 12.84
C THR A 482 -7.74 1.30 14.11
N VAL A 483 -7.20 0.08 13.98
CA VAL A 483 -6.50 -0.63 15.06
C VAL A 483 -5.12 -1.06 14.59
N PHE A 484 -4.09 -0.80 15.39
CA PHE A 484 -2.72 -1.22 15.12
C PHE A 484 -2.36 -2.46 15.94
N VAL A 485 -1.72 -3.42 15.29
CA VAL A 485 -1.30 -4.70 15.90
C VAL A 485 0.17 -4.92 15.63
N GLU A 486 0.96 -5.21 16.66
CA GLU A 486 2.37 -5.62 16.46
C GLU A 486 2.42 -6.95 15.71
N VAL A 487 3.15 -6.97 14.60
CA VAL A 487 3.44 -8.18 13.82
C VAL A 487 4.96 -8.42 13.76
N PRO A 488 5.43 -9.66 13.64
CA PRO A 488 6.85 -9.95 13.59
C PRO A 488 7.53 -9.29 12.39
N LEU A 489 8.78 -8.88 12.55
CA LEU A 489 9.60 -8.32 11.47
C LEU A 489 9.74 -9.29 10.30
N SER A 490 9.63 -10.61 10.51
CA SER A 490 9.62 -11.65 9.48
C SER A 490 8.49 -11.50 8.45
N THR A 491 7.42 -10.73 8.76
CA THR A 491 6.33 -10.44 7.81
C THR A 491 6.68 -9.32 6.83
N PHE A 492 7.80 -8.61 7.05
CA PHE A 492 8.23 -7.48 6.25
C PHE A 492 9.55 -7.76 5.52
N ASN A 493 9.45 -8.03 4.22
CA ASN A 493 10.57 -8.40 3.35
C ASN A 493 10.54 -7.60 2.04
N PRO A 494 10.65 -6.26 2.10
CA PRO A 494 10.58 -5.44 0.89
C PRO A 494 11.85 -5.53 0.06
N VAL A 495 11.68 -5.41 -1.27
CA VAL A 495 12.78 -5.26 -2.22
C VAL A 495 12.83 -3.80 -2.68
N LYS A 496 13.77 -3.04 -2.17
CA LYS A 496 13.99 -1.62 -2.54
C LYS A 496 15.02 -1.48 -3.66
N THR A 497 16.10 -2.27 -3.57
CA THR A 497 17.19 -2.32 -4.54
C THR A 497 17.36 -3.75 -5.07
N VAL A 498 18.08 -3.92 -6.18
CA VAL A 498 18.34 -5.26 -6.74
C VAL A 498 19.17 -6.13 -5.78
N ASN A 499 20.06 -5.53 -4.99
CA ASN A 499 20.89 -6.26 -4.03
C ASN A 499 20.08 -6.80 -2.84
N ASP A 500 18.86 -6.29 -2.58
CA ASP A 500 18.00 -6.88 -1.56
C ASP A 500 17.59 -8.31 -1.89
N LEU A 501 17.56 -8.68 -3.19
CA LEU A 501 17.28 -10.05 -3.63
C LEU A 501 18.33 -11.07 -3.20
N PHE A 502 19.53 -10.63 -2.81
CA PHE A 502 20.61 -11.48 -2.33
C PHE A 502 20.57 -11.71 -0.80
N ARG A 503 19.73 -10.94 -0.08
CA ARG A 503 19.57 -11.12 1.36
C ARG A 503 18.98 -12.51 1.69
N PRO A 504 19.32 -13.11 2.85
CA PRO A 504 18.85 -14.45 3.24
C PRO A 504 17.33 -14.64 3.17
N GLN A 505 16.55 -13.57 3.45
CA GLN A 505 15.08 -13.62 3.40
C GLN A 505 14.51 -13.73 1.98
N HIS A 506 15.29 -13.52 0.92
CA HIS A 506 14.88 -13.69 -0.48
C HIS A 506 15.54 -14.90 -1.15
N GLN A 507 16.48 -15.55 -0.50
CA GLN A 507 17.11 -16.77 -1.02
C GLN A 507 16.24 -17.99 -0.68
N ALA A 508 16.00 -18.89 -1.67
CA ALA A 508 15.16 -20.10 -1.53
C ALA A 508 15.85 -21.24 -0.82
#